data_2a21fed5e25272bd5470a7af54c8fadc
#
_entry.id   2a21fed5e25272bd5470a7af54c8fadc
#
_cell.length_a   1.000
_cell.length_b   1.000
_cell.length_c   1.000
_cell.angle_alpha   90.00
_cell.angle_beta   90.00
_cell.angle_gamma   90.00
#
_symmetry.space_group_name_H-M   'P 1'
#
loop_
_entity.id
_entity.type
_entity.pdbx_description
1 polymer ?
#
loop_
_entity_poly.entity_id
_entity_poly.type
_entity_poly.pdbx_seq_one_letter_code
_entity_poly.pdbx_strand_id
1 'polypeptide(L)' 'MPRASVDRIIRKAGAERVSDKASSALALALEEIGLEIARISRELSEHANRKTITDKDVRLGYSQWKRSRV' A
#
# COMPACT_ATOMS: atom_id res chain seq x y z
N MET A 1 -5.75 -7.84 1.04
CA MET A 1 -6.80 -6.82 1.26
C MET A 1 -8.17 -7.44 1.04
N PRO A 2 -9.19 -7.00 1.78
CA PRO A 2 -10.55 -7.47 1.53
C PRO A 2 -11.00 -7.10 0.13
N ARG A 3 -11.70 -8.00 -0.51
CA ARG A 3 -12.14 -7.83 -1.88
C ARG A 3 -13.05 -6.59 -2.04
N ALA A 4 -13.91 -6.35 -1.07
CA ALA A 4 -14.81 -5.20 -1.12
C ALA A 4 -14.05 -3.87 -1.17
N SER A 5 -12.91 -3.78 -0.47
CA SER A 5 -12.08 -2.57 -0.48
C SER A 5 -11.41 -2.37 -1.83
N VAL A 6 -10.96 -3.46 -2.46
CA VAL A 6 -10.33 -3.41 -3.78
C VAL A 6 -11.34 -3.00 -4.84
N ASP A 7 -12.54 -3.58 -4.80
CA ASP A 7 -13.61 -3.23 -5.73
C ASP A 7 -13.96 -1.74 -5.62
N ARG A 8 -13.99 -1.22 -4.39
CA ARG A 8 -14.29 0.19 -4.16
C ARG A 8 -13.25 1.10 -4.80
N ILE A 9 -11.98 0.73 -4.73
CA ILE A 9 -10.91 1.50 -5.36
C ILE A 9 -11.13 1.56 -6.88
N ILE A 10 -11.42 0.42 -7.48
CA ILE A 10 -11.62 0.34 -8.93
C ILE A 10 -12.84 1.17 -9.35
N ARG A 11 -13.91 1.12 -8.58
CA ARG A 11 -15.11 1.91 -8.86
C ARG A 11 -14.87 3.41 -8.69
N LYS A 12 -14.07 3.80 -7.72
CA LYS A 12 -13.67 5.20 -7.55
C LYS A 12 -12.90 5.73 -8.74
N ALA A 13 -12.19 4.85 -9.44
CA ALA A 13 -11.47 5.22 -10.66
C ALA A 13 -12.41 5.39 -11.86
N GLY A 14 -13.70 5.08 -11.72
CA GLY A 14 -14.70 5.29 -12.75
C GLY A 14 -15.21 4.04 -13.45
N ALA A 15 -14.75 2.86 -13.04
CA ALA A 15 -15.20 1.61 -13.66
C ALA A 15 -16.61 1.25 -13.21
N GLU A 16 -17.47 0.87 -14.14
CA GLU A 16 -18.83 0.44 -13.84
C GLU A 16 -18.88 -1.00 -13.36
N ARG A 17 -18.05 -1.84 -13.93
CA ARG A 17 -17.99 -3.26 -13.62
C ARG A 17 -16.57 -3.68 -13.29
N VAL A 18 -16.46 -4.65 -12.39
CA VAL A 18 -15.17 -5.17 -11.96
C VAL A 18 -15.23 -6.69 -12.02
N SER A 19 -14.36 -7.29 -12.82
CA SER A 19 -14.29 -8.75 -12.88
C SER A 19 -13.55 -9.28 -11.65
N ASP A 20 -13.81 -10.54 -11.31
CA ASP A 20 -13.12 -11.19 -10.19
C ASP A 20 -11.61 -11.21 -10.39
N LYS A 21 -11.18 -11.46 -11.62
CA LYS A 21 -9.75 -11.49 -11.95
C LYS A 21 -9.11 -10.12 -11.82
N ALA A 22 -9.85 -9.05 -12.16
CA ALA A 22 -9.34 -7.69 -12.00
C ALA A 22 -9.13 -7.36 -10.52
N SER A 23 -10.10 -7.70 -9.68
CA SER A 23 -9.99 -7.47 -8.23
C SER A 23 -8.81 -8.24 -7.64
N SER A 24 -8.62 -9.50 -8.04
CA SER A 24 -7.51 -10.31 -7.56
C SER A 24 -6.17 -9.75 -8.02
N ALA A 25 -6.08 -9.31 -9.27
CA ALA A 25 -4.86 -8.73 -9.81
C ALA A 25 -4.48 -7.44 -9.07
N LEU A 26 -5.46 -6.57 -8.82
CA LEU A 26 -5.19 -5.33 -8.11
C LEU A 26 -4.83 -5.61 -6.63
N ALA A 27 -5.47 -6.58 -6.01
CA ALA A 27 -5.14 -6.96 -4.63
C ALA A 27 -3.67 -7.38 -4.51
N LEU A 28 -3.18 -8.17 -5.45
CA LEU A 28 -1.77 -8.59 -5.46
C LEU A 28 -0.84 -7.39 -5.65
N ALA A 29 -1.19 -6.50 -6.56
CA ALA A 29 -0.38 -5.30 -6.80
C ALA A 29 -0.31 -4.43 -5.54
N LEU A 30 -1.44 -4.24 -4.86
CA LEU A 30 -1.50 -3.44 -3.64
C LEU A 30 -0.71 -4.09 -2.50
N GLU A 31 -0.74 -5.42 -2.40
CA GLU A 31 0.05 -6.12 -1.40
C GLU A 31 1.55 -5.95 -1.63
N GLU A 32 2.00 -6.02 -2.88
CA GLU A 32 3.41 -5.79 -3.21
C GLU A 32 3.85 -4.39 -2.85
N ILE A 33 3.07 -3.39 -3.24
CA ILE A 33 3.37 -2.00 -2.95
C ILE A 33 3.32 -1.76 -1.44
N GLY A 34 2.31 -2.29 -0.78
CA GLY A 34 2.16 -2.17 0.67
C GLY A 34 3.34 -2.78 1.42
N LEU A 35 3.83 -3.92 0.95
CA LEU A 35 4.99 -4.57 1.56
C LEU A 35 6.26 -3.72 1.42
N GLU A 36 6.46 -3.11 0.26
CA GLU A 36 7.60 -2.22 0.04
C GLU A 36 7.57 -1.02 0.99
N ILE A 37 6.41 -0.39 1.10
CA ILE A 37 6.24 0.75 1.99
C ILE A 37 6.41 0.33 3.45
N ALA A 38 5.87 -0.82 3.82
CA ALA A 38 5.98 -1.35 5.18
C ALA A 38 7.43 -1.63 5.56
N ARG A 39 8.23 -2.12 4.64
CA ARG A 39 9.66 -2.36 4.89
C ARG A 39 10.41 -1.07 5.17
N ILE A 40 10.15 -0.03 4.38
CA ILE A 40 10.74 1.29 4.62
C ILE A 40 10.30 1.82 5.98
N SER A 41 9.02 1.69 6.28
CA SER A 41 8.45 2.15 7.55
C SER A 41 9.08 1.45 8.74
N ARG A 42 9.35 0.14 8.62
CA ARG A 42 10.01 -0.62 9.66
C ARG A 42 11.44 -0.12 9.88
N GLU A 43 12.17 0.15 8.81
CA GLU A 43 13.52 0.68 8.94
C GLU A 43 13.53 2.02 9.66
N LEU A 44 12.57 2.89 9.35
CA LEU A 44 12.45 4.18 10.02
C LEU A 44 12.19 4.01 11.52
N SER A 45 11.30 3.10 11.86
CA SER A 45 10.99 2.79 13.24
C SER A 45 12.22 2.27 14.00
N GLU A 46 12.96 1.37 13.38
CA GLU A 46 14.17 0.79 13.97
C GLU A 46 15.27 1.82 14.19
N HIS A 47 15.45 2.73 13.24
CA HIS A 47 16.42 3.82 13.39
C HIS A 47 16.08 4.75 14.55
N ALA A 48 14.81 4.85 14.89
CA ALA A 48 14.36 5.64 16.04
C ALA A 48 14.29 4.81 17.33
N ASN A 49 14.81 3.58 17.30
CA ASN A 49 14.81 2.66 18.44
C ASN A 49 13.40 2.36 18.96
N ARG A 50 12.45 2.26 18.06
CA ARG A 50 11.06 1.90 18.39
C ARG A 50 10.73 0.54 17.81
N LYS A 51 9.86 -0.20 18.50
CA LYS A 51 9.37 -1.51 18.04
C LYS A 51 8.02 -1.39 17.32
N THR A 52 7.37 -0.25 17.46
CA THR A 52 6.06 -0.02 16.86
C THR A 52 6.22 0.87 15.63
N ILE A 53 5.64 0.44 14.52
CA ILE A 53 5.53 1.29 13.32
C ILE A 53 4.33 2.20 13.52
N THR A 54 4.55 3.51 13.41
CA THR A 54 3.50 4.50 13.60
C THR A 54 3.01 5.04 12.25
N ASP A 55 1.94 5.82 12.28
CA ASP A 55 1.42 6.47 11.08
C ASP A 55 2.45 7.41 10.46
N LYS A 56 3.27 8.06 11.26
CA LYS A 56 4.35 8.94 10.76
C LYS A 56 5.36 8.13 9.96
N ASP A 57 5.71 6.93 10.44
CA ASP A 57 6.63 6.04 9.75
C ASP A 57 6.06 5.65 8.39
N VAL A 58 4.78 5.32 8.35
CA VAL A 58 4.12 4.91 7.10
C VAL A 58 4.05 6.07 6.12
N ARG A 59 3.68 7.26 6.58
CA ARG A 59 3.60 8.44 5.72
C ARG A 59 4.96 8.79 5.11
N LEU A 60 6.01 8.75 5.93
CA LEU A 60 7.36 9.03 5.43
C LEU A 60 7.84 7.90 4.53
N GLY A 61 7.53 6.65 4.89
CA GLY A 61 7.87 5.50 4.06
C GLY A 61 7.21 5.58 2.69
N TYR A 62 5.96 5.99 2.64
CA TYR A 62 5.24 6.20 1.39
C TYR A 62 5.89 7.31 0.56
N SER A 63 6.26 8.42 1.19
CA SER A 63 6.93 9.53 0.51
C SER A 63 8.25 9.09 -0.11
N GLN A 64 9.04 8.31 0.61
CA GLN A 64 10.31 7.79 0.10
C GLN A 64 10.08 6.82 -1.05
N TRP A 65 9.09 5.95 -0.91
CA TRP A 65 8.73 4.99 -1.95
C TRP A 65 8.34 5.71 -3.24
N LYS A 66 7.53 6.78 -3.14
CA LYS A 66 7.12 7.56 -4.31
C LYS A 66 8.32 8.20 -5.01
N ARG A 67 9.26 8.76 -4.25
CA ARG A 67 10.44 9.41 -4.81
C ARG A 67 11.36 8.43 -5.52
N SER A 68 11.46 7.21 -5.03
CA SER A 68 12.34 6.21 -5.64
C SER A 68 11.77 5.61 -6.92
N ARG A 69 10.55 5.96 -7.28
CA ARG A 69 9.89 5.42 -8.48
C ARG A 69 10.03 6.31 -9.72
N VAL A 70 10.71 7.40 -9.64
CA VAL A 70 10.88 8.32 -10.77
C VAL A 70 11.73 7.71 -11.87
#